data_b2f9099bd0c20acbb0b2a6f8104c0ca3
#
_entry.id   b2f9099bd0c20acbb0b2a6f8104c0ca3
#
_cell.length_a   1.000
_cell.length_b   1.000
_cell.length_c   1.000
_cell.angle_alpha   90.00
_cell.angle_beta   90.00
_cell.angle_gamma   90.00
#
_symmetry.space_group_name_H-M   'P 1'
#
loop_
_entity.id
_entity.type
_entity.pdbx_description
1 polymer ?
#
loop_
_entity_poly.entity_id
_entity_poly.type
_entity_poly.pdbx_seq_one_letter_code
_entity_poly.pdbx_strand_id
1 'polypeptide(L)'
;MHQDDPLLQQCRALLQALYGARLHGVVLYGSCARGAEETDSDIDLIVLLEGPVDGAQEIRRIWTVLYPLQLESARLLSIMPVDVALYNQGEYAVYRQAKAEGVPL
;
A
#
# COMPACT_ATOMS: atom_id res chain seq x y z
N MET A 1 -0.91 5.07 13.13
CA MET A 1 0.32 5.42 12.40
C MET A 1 0.03 6.63 11.53
N HIS A 2 0.88 7.63 11.59
CA HIS A 2 0.66 8.87 10.85
C HIS A 2 1.20 8.74 9.42
N GLN A 3 0.53 9.40 8.47
CA GLN A 3 0.94 9.35 7.06
C GLN A 3 2.36 9.88 6.81
N ASP A 4 2.89 10.72 7.71
CA ASP A 4 4.24 11.28 7.60
C ASP A 4 5.32 10.38 8.21
N ASP A 5 4.96 9.19 8.72
CA ASP A 5 5.96 8.26 9.25
C ASP A 5 7.05 7.99 8.21
N PRO A 6 8.34 8.09 8.60
CA PRO A 6 9.43 7.92 7.63
C PRO A 6 9.39 6.61 6.85
N LEU A 7 8.99 5.51 7.49
CA LEU A 7 8.89 4.22 6.81
C LEU A 7 7.85 4.27 5.69
N LEU A 8 6.68 4.87 5.94
CA LEU A 8 5.63 5.01 4.94
C LEU A 8 6.06 5.89 3.80
N GLN A 9 6.75 6.99 4.09
CA GLN A 9 7.24 7.90 3.06
C GLN A 9 8.34 7.24 2.20
N GLN A 10 9.20 6.42 2.80
CA GLN A 10 10.19 5.65 2.06
C GLN A 10 9.53 4.63 1.14
N CYS A 11 8.51 3.92 1.62
CA CYS A 11 7.75 2.99 0.79
C CYS A 11 7.14 3.71 -0.42
N ARG A 12 6.50 4.84 -0.17
CA ARG A 12 5.87 5.61 -1.24
C ARG A 12 6.89 6.07 -2.28
N ALA A 13 8.04 6.57 -1.83
CA ALA A 13 9.08 7.04 -2.73
C ALA A 13 9.62 5.91 -3.62
N LEU A 14 9.85 4.73 -3.04
CA LEU A 14 10.32 3.57 -3.80
C LEU A 14 9.28 3.09 -4.81
N LEU A 15 8.01 3.09 -4.43
CA LEU A 15 6.92 2.70 -5.33
C LEU A 15 6.77 3.71 -6.47
N GLN A 16 6.92 5.01 -6.17
CA GLN A 16 6.87 6.05 -7.19
C GLN A 16 8.03 5.89 -8.19
N ALA A 17 9.22 5.57 -7.70
CA ALA A 17 10.38 5.33 -8.57
C ALA A 17 10.18 4.08 -9.44
N LEU A 18 9.55 3.04 -8.89
CA LEU A 18 9.31 1.79 -9.61
C LEU A 18 8.27 1.96 -10.73
N TYR A 19 7.17 2.65 -10.45
CA TYR A 19 6.02 2.69 -11.35
C TYR A 19 5.86 3.98 -12.14
N GLY A 20 6.44 5.07 -11.66
CA GLY A 20 6.29 6.35 -12.35
C GLY A 20 4.83 6.73 -12.54
N ALA A 21 4.46 7.06 -13.77
CA ALA A 21 3.10 7.51 -14.11
C ALA A 21 2.03 6.44 -13.90
N ARG A 22 2.41 5.18 -13.80
CA ARG A 22 1.47 4.08 -13.56
C ARG A 22 0.97 4.06 -12.12
N LEU A 23 1.67 4.69 -11.20
CA LEU A 23 1.25 4.77 -9.80
C LEU A 23 0.19 5.86 -9.63
N HIS A 24 -1.00 5.47 -9.20
CA HIS A 24 -2.10 6.41 -8.94
C HIS A 24 -2.25 6.75 -7.46
N GLY A 25 -1.64 5.99 -6.60
CA GLY A 25 -1.66 6.28 -5.17
C GLY A 25 -1.24 5.09 -4.33
N VAL A 26 -0.96 5.38 -3.07
CA VAL A 26 -0.69 4.38 -2.04
C VAL A 26 -1.58 4.72 -0.85
N VAL A 27 -2.32 3.74 -0.35
CA VAL A 27 -3.27 3.94 0.74
C VAL A 27 -2.89 3.07 1.93
N LEU A 28 -2.71 3.71 3.08
CA LEU A 28 -2.56 3.01 4.35
C LEU A 28 -3.94 2.52 4.78
N TYR A 29 -4.04 1.23 5.09
CA TYR A 29 -5.31 0.58 5.35
C TYR A 29 -5.22 -0.24 6.65
N GLY A 30 -6.36 -0.75 7.13
CA GLY A 30 -6.39 -1.62 8.29
C GLY A 30 -6.21 -0.89 9.62
N SER A 31 -5.72 -1.59 10.64
CA SER A 31 -5.63 -1.05 12.00
C SER A 31 -4.72 0.17 12.09
N CYS A 32 -3.63 0.21 11.30
CA CYS A 32 -2.73 1.36 11.30
C CYS A 32 -3.41 2.63 10.79
N ALA A 33 -4.28 2.52 9.80
CA ALA A 33 -5.04 3.66 9.28
C ALA A 33 -6.04 4.18 10.32
N ARG A 34 -6.64 3.28 11.10
CA ARG A 34 -7.64 3.63 12.11
C ARG A 34 -7.06 4.12 13.42
N GLY A 35 -5.72 4.09 13.57
CA GLY A 35 -5.08 4.44 14.82
C GLY A 35 -5.32 3.42 15.93
N ALA A 36 -5.74 2.21 15.58
CA ALA A 36 -6.04 1.12 16.51
C ALA A 36 -4.93 0.08 16.56
N GLU A 37 -3.78 0.37 15.94
CA GLU A 37 -2.68 -0.58 15.86
C GLU A 37 -2.01 -0.80 17.22
N GLU A 38 -1.53 -2.01 17.40
CA GLU A 38 -0.59 -2.36 18.46
C GLU A 38 0.84 -2.31 17.90
N THR A 39 1.83 -2.42 18.78
CA THR A 39 3.24 -2.27 18.42
C THR A 39 3.69 -3.22 17.30
N ASP A 40 3.10 -4.41 17.24
CA ASP A 40 3.45 -5.45 16.28
C ASP A 40 2.40 -5.66 15.18
N SER A 41 1.42 -4.75 15.07
CA SER A 41 0.41 -4.84 14.01
C SER A 41 1.08 -4.73 12.62
N ASP A 42 0.54 -5.48 11.65
CA ASP A 42 0.96 -5.37 10.26
C ASP A 42 0.64 -3.98 9.71
N ILE A 43 1.47 -3.54 8.79
CA ILE A 43 1.24 -2.30 8.04
C ILE A 43 0.66 -2.69 6.69
N ASP A 44 -0.62 -2.40 6.47
CA ASP A 44 -1.32 -2.76 5.24
C ASP A 44 -1.31 -1.60 4.26
N LEU A 45 -0.73 -1.81 3.08
CA LEU A 45 -0.66 -0.81 2.03
C LEU A 45 -1.37 -1.32 0.77
N ILE A 46 -2.26 -0.50 0.24
CA ILE A 46 -2.86 -0.72 -1.08
C ILE A 46 -2.11 0.13 -2.08
N VAL A 47 -1.60 -0.50 -3.13
CA VAL A 47 -0.85 0.17 -4.19
C VAL A 47 -1.77 0.27 -5.41
N LEU A 48 -2.20 1.49 -5.72
CA LEU A 48 -3.14 1.75 -6.81
C LEU A 48 -2.39 1.96 -8.11
N LEU A 49 -2.62 1.08 -9.07
CA LEU A 49 -1.89 1.06 -10.33
C LEU A 49 -2.85 1.21 -11.53
N GLU A 50 -2.35 1.86 -12.57
CA GLU A 50 -2.99 1.80 -13.89
C GLU A 50 -3.09 0.36 -14.33
N GLY A 51 -4.30 -0.09 -14.67
CA GLY A 51 -4.53 -1.46 -15.10
C GLY A 51 -4.14 -1.72 -16.54
N PRO A 52 -4.18 -2.98 -16.95
CA PRO A 52 -4.52 -4.15 -16.14
C PRO A 52 -3.45 -4.53 -15.13
N VAL A 53 -3.85 -5.15 -14.02
CA VAL A 53 -2.93 -5.52 -12.94
C VAL A 53 -2.89 -7.05 -12.80
N ASP A 54 -1.69 -7.62 -12.98
CA ASP A 54 -1.39 -9.00 -12.61
C ASP A 54 -0.81 -8.97 -11.19
N GLY A 55 -1.63 -9.33 -10.20
CA GLY A 55 -1.26 -9.20 -8.79
C GLY A 55 0.02 -9.94 -8.43
N ALA A 56 0.19 -11.18 -8.91
CA ALA A 56 1.38 -11.96 -8.60
C ALA A 56 2.65 -11.32 -9.18
N GLN A 57 2.57 -10.82 -10.41
CA GLN A 57 3.70 -10.15 -11.06
C GLN A 57 4.07 -8.87 -10.33
N GLU A 58 3.07 -8.06 -9.97
CA GLU A 58 3.33 -6.79 -9.31
C GLU A 58 3.83 -6.99 -7.89
N ILE A 59 3.36 -7.99 -7.16
CA ILE A 59 3.90 -8.31 -5.85
C ILE A 59 5.40 -8.64 -5.94
N ARG A 60 5.81 -9.41 -6.93
CA ARG A 60 7.23 -9.71 -7.13
C ARG A 60 8.05 -8.45 -7.41
N ARG A 61 7.54 -7.57 -8.27
CA ARG A 61 8.21 -6.30 -8.58
C ARG A 61 8.34 -5.41 -7.35
N ILE A 62 7.25 -5.28 -6.59
CA ILE A 62 7.22 -4.44 -5.40
C ILE A 62 8.21 -4.93 -4.36
N TRP A 63 8.24 -6.25 -4.09
CA TRP A 63 9.15 -6.78 -3.09
C TRP A 63 10.61 -6.70 -3.49
N THR A 64 10.93 -6.64 -4.78
CA THR A 64 12.28 -6.39 -5.24
C THR A 64 12.82 -5.07 -4.70
N VAL A 65 11.98 -4.04 -4.58
CA VAL A 65 12.40 -2.71 -4.10
C VAL A 65 12.10 -2.48 -2.62
N LEU A 66 11.07 -3.12 -2.04
CA LEU A 66 10.70 -2.88 -0.64
C LEU A 66 11.38 -3.82 0.35
N TYR A 67 11.97 -4.92 -0.10
CA TYR A 67 12.57 -5.92 0.78
C TYR A 67 13.60 -5.32 1.75
N PRO A 68 14.51 -4.42 1.33
CA PRO A 68 15.44 -3.81 2.27
C PRO A 68 14.75 -3.06 3.41
N LEU A 69 13.64 -2.37 3.14
CA LEU A 69 12.87 -1.69 4.18
C LEU A 69 12.22 -2.70 5.14
N GLN A 70 11.72 -3.82 4.60
CA GLN A 70 11.15 -4.87 5.44
C GLN A 70 12.18 -5.42 6.43
N LEU A 71 13.42 -5.61 5.98
CA LEU A 71 14.49 -6.11 6.85
C LEU A 71 14.81 -5.16 7.99
N GLU A 72 14.62 -3.86 7.78
CA GLU A 72 14.87 -2.84 8.81
C GLU A 72 13.68 -2.61 9.72
N SER A 73 12.50 -3.10 9.35
CA SER A 73 11.25 -2.87 10.08
C SER A 73 10.99 -4.01 11.06
N ALA A 74 10.56 -3.66 12.27
CA ALA A 74 10.06 -4.65 13.23
C ALA A 74 8.63 -5.11 12.88
N ARG A 75 7.95 -4.42 11.96
CA ARG A 75 6.55 -4.69 11.59
C ARG A 75 6.50 -5.24 10.19
N LEU A 76 5.58 -6.19 9.96
CA LEU A 76 5.40 -6.77 8.64
C LEU A 76 4.67 -5.80 7.73
N LEU A 77 5.23 -5.58 6.53
CA LEU A 77 4.55 -4.85 5.46
C LEU A 77 3.68 -5.84 4.68
N SER A 78 2.40 -5.50 4.52
CA SER A 78 1.47 -6.27 3.71
C SER A 78 1.04 -5.42 2.53
N ILE A 79 1.34 -5.87 1.32
CA ILE A 79 1.19 -5.06 0.11
C ILE A 79 0.13 -5.67 -0.79
N MET A 80 -0.85 -4.85 -1.20
CA MET A 80 -1.90 -5.28 -2.11
C MET A 80 -1.90 -4.38 -3.36
N PRO A 81 -1.36 -4.87 -4.50
CA PRO A 81 -1.50 -4.13 -5.76
C PRO A 81 -2.92 -4.24 -6.29
N VAL A 82 -3.50 -3.12 -6.69
CA VAL A 82 -4.90 -3.02 -7.10
C VAL A 82 -5.02 -2.15 -8.35
N ASP A 83 -5.85 -2.60 -9.30
CA ASP A 83 -6.26 -1.80 -10.45
C ASP A 83 -7.07 -0.60 -9.95
N VAL A 84 -6.61 0.62 -10.25
CA VAL A 84 -7.24 1.85 -9.76
C VAL A 84 -8.67 1.99 -10.24
N ALA A 85 -8.99 1.52 -11.44
CA ALA A 85 -10.36 1.60 -11.96
C ALA A 85 -11.31 0.73 -11.14
N LEU A 86 -10.90 -0.50 -10.81
CA LEU A 86 -11.69 -1.39 -9.97
C LEU A 86 -11.86 -0.85 -8.55
N TYR A 87 -10.79 -0.26 -8.02
CA TYR A 87 -10.83 0.39 -6.70
C TYR A 87 -11.84 1.53 -6.67
N ASN A 88 -11.81 2.39 -7.69
CA ASN A 88 -12.71 3.54 -7.76
C ASN A 88 -14.17 3.14 -7.99
N GLN A 89 -14.40 2.02 -8.67
CA GLN A 89 -15.75 1.48 -8.86
C GLN A 89 -16.30 0.82 -7.60
N GLY A 90 -15.46 0.57 -6.59
CA GLY A 90 -15.89 -0.13 -5.39
C GLY A 90 -16.25 -1.59 -5.67
N GLU A 91 -15.51 -2.25 -6.56
CA GLU A 91 -15.80 -3.62 -7.03
C GLU A 91 -15.90 -4.62 -5.90
N TYR A 92 -15.04 -4.50 -4.89
CA TYR A 92 -15.04 -5.39 -3.72
C TYR A 92 -15.25 -4.61 -2.43
N ALA A 93 -15.79 -5.28 -1.41
CA ALA A 93 -16.05 -4.66 -0.11
C ALA A 93 -14.79 -4.04 0.50
N VAL A 94 -13.63 -4.71 0.36
CA VAL A 94 -12.37 -4.19 0.89
C VAL A 94 -11.99 -2.86 0.25
N TYR A 95 -12.29 -2.66 -1.03
CA TYR A 95 -12.01 -1.40 -1.71
C TYR A 95 -12.91 -0.28 -1.17
N ARG A 96 -14.19 -0.58 -0.95
CA ARG A 96 -15.13 0.39 -0.38
C ARG A 96 -14.72 0.80 1.03
N GLN A 97 -14.29 -0.16 1.86
CA GLN A 97 -13.80 0.13 3.20
C GLN A 97 -12.53 0.95 3.18
N ALA A 98 -11.59 0.62 2.28
CA ALA A 98 -10.34 1.34 2.18
C ALA A 98 -10.56 2.80 1.74
N LYS A 99 -11.52 3.05 0.85
CA LYS A 99 -11.86 4.43 0.46
C LYS A 99 -12.45 5.21 1.62
N ALA A 100 -13.23 4.56 2.48
CA ALA A 100 -13.86 5.21 3.62
C ALA A 100 -12.92 5.44 4.79
N GLU A 101 -12.02 4.49 5.06
CA GLU A 101 -11.20 4.47 6.27
C GLU A 101 -9.69 4.61 6.01
N GLY A 102 -9.24 4.37 4.79
CA GLY A 102 -7.83 4.42 4.44
C GLY A 102 -7.26 5.83 4.46
N VAL A 103 -5.94 5.91 4.62
CA VAL A 103 -5.20 7.17 4.64
C VAL A 103 -4.30 7.22 3.41
N PRO A 104 -4.56 8.13 2.46
CA PRO A 104 -3.66 8.30 1.32
C PRO A 104 -2.28 8.80 1.77
N LEU A 105 -1.26 8.23 1.19
CA LEU A 105 0.12 8.65 1.47
C LEU A 105 0.63 9.67 0.47
#